data_845c96c076d803aaa692136c9ef96ed3
#
_entry.id   845c96c076d803aaa692136c9ef96ed3
#
_cell.length_a   1.000
_cell.length_b   1.000
_cell.length_c   1.000
_cell.angle_alpha   90.00
_cell.angle_beta   90.00
_cell.angle_gamma   90.00
#
_symmetry.space_group_name_H-M   'P 1'
#
loop_
_entity.id
_entity.type
_entity.pdbx_description
1 polymer ?
#
loop_
_entity_poly.entity_id
_entity_poly.type
_entity_poly.pdbx_seq_one_letter_code
_entity_poly.pdbx_strand_id
1 'polypeptide(L)'
;MAKYGKIQVSKIFARITEAPSDAVWTVLAAVVCAGAAAAQPTSPPNLSPDNVTGWVPLNYGDSFLSPAPGPGPVVDDPRYPFVSNQTSARTGKRSTFHIADLNNPILQPWAKEELRKRNEWILSGKPGYSVQVSCIPLGVPAFVLHPVQPLYFIQTADMVIMINQESLDGRRIYLNVPHSANVKPSWTGESIGHNEGDTLVVDTIGINDKTYIDNFRTPHTEKLHVVERFRMIDDGNILEANIRIEDPGAFVMPWNAVQRWRRVQQGPMYERSCAENPFDLHIEDTEPVPHADTPDF
;
A
#
# COMPACT_ATOMS: atom_id res chain seq x y z
N MET A 1 -13.61 52.71 4.10
CA MET A 1 -14.91 53.34 3.80
C MET A 1 -15.50 52.65 2.59
N ALA A 2 -16.48 51.77 2.78
CA ALA A 2 -17.42 51.35 1.75
C ALA A 2 -18.57 50.58 2.48
N LYS A 3 -19.77 50.96 2.16
CA LYS A 3 -21.02 50.73 2.92
C LYS A 3 -21.61 49.35 2.69
N TYR A 4 -22.11 48.73 3.80
CA TYR A 4 -23.02 47.61 3.78
C TYR A 4 -24.45 48.06 3.37
N GLY A 5 -25.05 47.39 2.35
CA GLY A 5 -26.46 47.52 1.98
C GLY A 5 -27.26 46.36 2.57
N LYS A 6 -28.23 46.72 3.46
CA LYS A 6 -29.22 45.81 4.01
C LYS A 6 -30.36 45.63 3.00
N ILE A 7 -30.74 44.40 2.70
CA ILE A 7 -31.96 44.07 1.96
C ILE A 7 -33.05 43.71 2.98
N GLN A 8 -34.15 44.49 2.92
CA GLN A 8 -35.36 44.30 3.72
C GLN A 8 -36.27 43.21 3.11
N VAL A 9 -36.76 42.34 3.99
CA VAL A 9 -37.84 41.38 3.69
C VAL A 9 -39.17 42.08 3.84
N SER A 10 -39.93 42.23 2.75
CA SER A 10 -41.28 42.74 2.75
C SER A 10 -42.30 41.60 2.73
N LYS A 11 -43.20 41.64 3.70
CA LYS A 11 -44.36 40.76 3.86
C LYS A 11 -45.42 41.06 2.81
N ILE A 12 -45.97 40.05 2.14
CA ILE A 12 -47.24 40.15 1.42
C ILE A 12 -48.17 39.09 2.01
N PHE A 13 -49.14 39.57 2.80
CA PHE A 13 -50.41 38.89 3.11
C PHE A 13 -51.46 39.39 2.11
N ALA A 14 -52.15 38.52 1.42
CA ALA A 14 -53.37 38.84 0.70
C ALA A 14 -54.34 37.65 0.68
N ARG A 15 -55.39 37.81 1.43
CA ARG A 15 -56.82 37.50 1.27
C ARG A 15 -57.20 36.19 0.57
N ILE A 16 -57.88 35.39 1.40
CA ILE A 16 -58.75 34.29 1.03
C ILE A 16 -60.12 34.88 0.73
N THR A 17 -60.70 34.62 -0.44
CA THR A 17 -62.11 34.76 -0.73
C THR A 17 -62.68 33.50 -1.37
N GLU A 18 -63.78 33.07 -0.87
CA GLU A 18 -64.65 31.95 -1.05
C GLU A 18 -64.75 31.25 -2.41
N ALA A 19 -64.97 29.93 -2.35
CA ALA A 19 -65.21 29.00 -3.42
C ALA A 19 -66.62 28.99 -3.96
N PRO A 20 -66.85 28.45 -5.14
CA PRO A 20 -68.02 27.57 -5.32
C PRO A 20 -67.61 26.16 -5.81
N SER A 21 -68.53 25.26 -5.46
CA SER A 21 -68.49 23.81 -5.62
C SER A 21 -68.40 23.32 -7.07
N ASP A 22 -67.95 22.05 -7.16
CA ASP A 22 -67.97 21.15 -8.31
C ASP A 22 -66.80 21.23 -9.29
N ALA A 23 -65.67 20.67 -8.88
CA ALA A 23 -64.69 20.19 -9.82
C ALA A 23 -64.05 18.88 -9.31
N VAL A 24 -64.28 17.84 -10.09
CA VAL A 24 -63.70 16.51 -9.94
C VAL A 24 -62.17 16.66 -10.00
N TRP A 25 -61.48 16.41 -8.88
CA TRP A 25 -60.05 16.41 -8.80
C TRP A 25 -59.49 15.08 -9.34
N THR A 26 -59.08 15.08 -10.58
CA THR A 26 -58.19 14.01 -11.09
C THR A 26 -56.79 14.24 -10.54
N VAL A 27 -56.45 13.53 -9.46
CA VAL A 27 -55.07 13.53 -8.93
C VAL A 27 -54.20 12.78 -9.93
N LEU A 28 -53.46 13.50 -10.75
CA LEU A 28 -52.35 12.95 -11.50
C LEU A 28 -51.20 12.71 -10.49
N ALA A 29 -51.07 11.49 -10.01
CA ALA A 29 -49.86 11.06 -9.29
C ALA A 29 -48.70 10.99 -10.28
N ALA A 30 -47.92 12.06 -10.33
CA ALA A 30 -46.64 12.04 -11.01
C ALA A 30 -45.71 11.11 -10.19
N VAL A 31 -45.61 9.85 -10.61
CA VAL A 31 -44.58 8.94 -10.13
C VAL A 31 -43.24 9.46 -10.66
N VAL A 32 -42.57 10.23 -9.83
CA VAL A 32 -41.13 10.53 -10.05
C VAL A 32 -40.38 9.24 -9.84
N CYS A 33 -40.21 8.46 -10.90
CA CYS A 33 -39.20 7.44 -10.94
C CYS A 33 -37.83 8.14 -10.82
N ALA A 34 -37.34 8.31 -9.59
CA ALA A 34 -35.93 8.55 -9.37
C ALA A 34 -35.19 7.31 -9.88
N GLY A 35 -34.84 7.33 -11.16
CA GLY A 35 -33.91 6.35 -11.74
C GLY A 35 -32.63 6.44 -10.94
N ALA A 36 -32.39 5.45 -10.09
CA ALA A 36 -31.03 5.21 -9.63
C ALA A 36 -30.18 5.09 -10.90
N ALA A 37 -29.34 6.09 -11.16
CA ALA A 37 -28.33 5.98 -12.19
C ALA A 37 -27.51 4.76 -11.79
N ALA A 38 -27.73 3.64 -12.47
CA ALA A 38 -26.88 2.48 -12.35
C ALA A 38 -25.47 2.98 -12.72
N ALA A 39 -24.57 2.97 -11.74
CA ALA A 39 -23.18 3.26 -12.01
C ALA A 39 -22.77 2.36 -13.19
N GLN A 40 -22.28 2.97 -14.25
CA GLN A 40 -21.79 2.19 -15.38
C GLN A 40 -20.71 1.25 -14.84
N PRO A 41 -20.68 -0.01 -15.24
CA PRO A 41 -19.62 -0.90 -14.83
C PRO A 41 -18.30 -0.28 -15.30
N THR A 42 -17.52 0.21 -14.36
CA THR A 42 -16.18 0.69 -14.62
C THR A 42 -15.35 -0.53 -15.01
N SER A 43 -14.61 -0.42 -16.10
CA SER A 43 -13.72 -1.51 -16.52
C SER A 43 -12.64 -1.72 -15.46
N PRO A 44 -12.16 -2.96 -15.23
CA PRO A 44 -11.01 -3.22 -14.39
C PRO A 44 -9.83 -2.32 -14.75
N PRO A 45 -9.02 -1.90 -13.78
CA PRO A 45 -7.88 -1.04 -14.04
C PRO A 45 -6.89 -1.77 -14.95
N ASN A 46 -6.48 -1.14 -16.04
CA ASN A 46 -5.41 -1.66 -16.89
C ASN A 46 -4.05 -1.18 -16.34
N LEU A 47 -3.46 -1.98 -15.45
CA LEU A 47 -2.19 -1.67 -14.79
C LEU A 47 -0.97 -1.91 -15.69
N SER A 48 -1.17 -2.55 -16.84
CA SER A 48 -0.14 -2.85 -17.84
C SER A 48 -0.64 -2.51 -19.24
N PRO A 49 -0.79 -1.22 -19.57
CA PRO A 49 -1.36 -0.81 -20.87
C PRO A 49 -0.47 -1.14 -22.07
N ASP A 50 0.79 -1.42 -21.85
CA ASP A 50 1.77 -1.84 -22.84
C ASP A 50 2.89 -2.68 -22.18
N ASN A 51 3.79 -3.25 -23.00
CA ASN A 51 4.85 -4.14 -22.54
C ASN A 51 6.06 -3.41 -21.94
N VAL A 52 6.04 -2.09 -21.88
CA VAL A 52 7.17 -1.24 -21.43
C VAL A 52 6.81 -0.32 -20.28
N THR A 53 5.54 -0.32 -19.85
CA THR A 53 5.11 0.45 -18.70
C THR A 53 5.65 -0.15 -17.42
N GLY A 54 6.44 0.65 -16.69
CA GLY A 54 6.85 0.42 -15.33
C GLY A 54 6.25 1.46 -14.39
N TRP A 55 6.03 1.09 -13.16
CA TRP A 55 5.53 1.96 -12.10
C TRP A 55 6.67 2.29 -11.13
N VAL A 56 7.21 3.50 -11.21
CA VAL A 56 8.35 3.94 -10.40
C VAL A 56 7.85 4.66 -9.15
N PRO A 57 8.34 4.30 -7.95
CA PRO A 57 7.93 4.95 -6.71
C PRO A 57 8.10 6.47 -6.77
N LEU A 58 7.11 7.24 -6.31
CA LEU A 58 7.20 8.70 -6.26
C LEU A 58 8.25 9.17 -5.25
N ASN A 59 8.39 8.46 -4.14
CA ASN A 59 9.30 8.77 -3.06
C ASN A 59 10.50 7.82 -3.05
N TYR A 60 11.07 7.58 -4.22
CA TYR A 60 12.20 6.67 -4.38
C TYR A 60 13.36 7.03 -3.45
N GLY A 61 13.64 6.16 -2.49
CA GLY A 61 14.80 6.26 -1.62
C GLY A 61 14.69 7.22 -0.42
N ASP A 62 13.71 8.11 -0.34
CA ASP A 62 13.59 9.06 0.77
C ASP A 62 12.50 8.69 1.78
N SER A 63 11.32 8.41 1.30
CA SER A 63 10.19 7.96 2.11
C SER A 63 9.30 7.09 1.26
N PHE A 64 8.89 5.98 1.79
CA PHE A 64 8.10 5.02 1.03
C PHE A 64 6.62 5.01 1.43
N LEU A 65 6.25 5.68 2.50
CA LEU A 65 4.89 5.70 3.01
C LEU A 65 4.35 7.11 3.17
N SER A 66 3.13 7.30 2.69
CA SER A 66 2.28 8.41 3.09
C SER A 66 1.16 7.84 3.93
N PRO A 67 1.01 8.22 5.22
CA PRO A 67 -0.07 7.72 6.06
C PRO A 67 -1.43 8.05 5.47
N ALA A 68 -2.35 7.09 5.51
CA ALA A 68 -3.77 7.34 5.31
C ALA A 68 -4.38 7.95 6.60
N PRO A 69 -5.58 8.52 6.54
CA PRO A 69 -6.29 8.91 7.75
C PRO A 69 -6.45 7.73 8.73
N GLY A 70 -6.20 7.96 10.01
CA GLY A 70 -6.28 6.95 11.06
C GLY A 70 -4.91 6.48 11.57
N PRO A 71 -4.83 5.32 12.23
CA PRO A 71 -3.58 4.74 12.70
C PRO A 71 -2.61 4.54 11.52
N GLY A 72 -1.39 4.92 11.72
CA GLY A 72 -0.37 4.92 10.68
C GLY A 72 0.77 3.95 10.96
N PRO A 73 1.67 3.80 9.98
CA PRO A 73 2.84 2.93 10.10
C PRO A 73 3.85 3.43 11.14
N VAL A 74 4.87 2.60 11.38
CA VAL A 74 6.10 3.02 12.04
C VAL A 74 6.75 4.15 11.23
N VAL A 75 7.33 5.11 11.92
CA VAL A 75 8.00 6.27 11.32
C VAL A 75 9.43 6.39 11.84
N ASP A 76 10.25 7.23 11.20
CA ASP A 76 11.60 7.51 11.66
C ASP A 76 11.61 8.19 13.04
N ASP A 77 12.52 7.77 13.89
CA ASP A 77 12.84 8.47 15.12
C ASP A 77 13.44 9.85 14.76
N PRO A 78 12.83 10.95 15.20
CA PRO A 78 13.27 12.30 14.83
C PRO A 78 14.69 12.64 15.30
N ARG A 79 15.24 11.87 16.24
CA ARG A 79 16.64 12.01 16.69
C ARG A 79 17.63 11.48 15.68
N TYR A 80 17.18 10.60 14.76
CA TYR A 80 18.00 9.94 13.75
C TYR A 80 17.40 10.09 12.35
N PRO A 81 17.43 11.30 11.78
CA PRO A 81 16.80 11.55 10.49
C PRO A 81 17.40 10.68 9.39
N PHE A 82 16.53 10.05 8.61
CA PHE A 82 16.92 9.24 7.48
C PHE A 82 17.51 10.09 6.34
N VAL A 83 18.61 9.62 5.77
CA VAL A 83 19.25 10.19 4.58
C VAL A 83 19.36 9.09 3.53
N SER A 84 18.54 9.17 2.48
CA SER A 84 18.57 8.21 1.38
C SER A 84 19.86 8.31 0.57
N ASN A 85 20.17 7.26 -0.20
CA ASN A 85 21.28 7.26 -1.15
C ASN A 85 21.14 8.40 -2.18
N GLN A 86 19.92 8.71 -2.62
CA GLN A 86 19.66 9.81 -3.54
C GLN A 86 19.95 11.17 -2.89
N THR A 87 19.48 11.37 -1.67
CA THR A 87 19.77 12.58 -0.89
C THR A 87 21.26 12.70 -0.58
N SER A 88 21.92 11.58 -0.26
CA SER A 88 23.37 11.50 -0.06
C SER A 88 24.13 11.97 -1.32
N ALA A 89 23.82 11.41 -2.48
CA ALA A 89 24.45 11.78 -3.74
C ALA A 89 24.26 13.27 -4.10
N ARG A 90 23.08 13.83 -3.79
CA ARG A 90 22.78 15.25 -4.07
C ARG A 90 23.42 16.21 -3.08
N THR A 91 23.54 15.84 -1.82
CA THR A 91 23.93 16.75 -0.73
C THR A 91 25.31 16.53 -0.16
N GLY A 92 25.96 15.39 -0.49
CA GLY A 92 27.21 14.94 0.11
C GLY A 92 27.11 14.44 1.55
N LYS A 93 25.90 14.42 2.15
CA LYS A 93 25.67 13.81 3.46
C LYS A 93 25.80 12.29 3.36
N ARG A 94 26.34 11.64 4.38
CA ARG A 94 26.37 10.17 4.44
C ARG A 94 24.93 9.63 4.48
N SER A 95 24.65 8.60 3.66
CA SER A 95 23.39 7.88 3.74
C SER A 95 23.27 7.13 5.07
N THR A 96 22.04 6.97 5.55
CA THR A 96 21.72 6.30 6.81
C THR A 96 20.69 5.20 6.58
N PHE A 97 20.51 4.34 7.55
CA PHE A 97 19.38 3.43 7.61
C PHE A 97 18.22 4.07 8.38
N HIS A 98 17.01 3.58 8.18
CA HIS A 98 15.86 3.95 8.98
C HIS A 98 16.02 3.48 10.42
N ILE A 99 15.73 4.35 11.37
CA ILE A 99 15.67 4.05 12.80
C ILE A 99 14.22 4.27 13.25
N ALA A 100 13.58 3.22 13.72
CA ALA A 100 12.17 3.24 14.10
C ALA A 100 11.91 4.08 15.35
N ASP A 101 10.86 4.91 15.32
CA ASP A 101 10.36 5.54 16.55
C ASP A 101 9.66 4.50 17.44
N LEU A 102 10.30 4.15 18.53
CA LEU A 102 9.78 3.17 19.49
C LEU A 102 8.63 3.70 20.37
N ASN A 103 8.25 4.96 20.23
CA ASN A 103 7.08 5.52 20.92
C ASN A 103 5.78 5.31 20.12
N ASN A 104 5.85 4.68 18.95
CA ASN A 104 4.67 4.39 18.14
C ASN A 104 3.66 3.56 18.95
N PRO A 105 2.42 4.06 19.15
CA PRO A 105 1.45 3.45 20.05
C PRO A 105 0.81 2.17 19.51
N ILE A 106 1.00 1.86 18.22
CA ILE A 106 0.39 0.67 17.62
C ILE A 106 1.18 -0.61 17.86
N LEU A 107 2.45 -0.51 18.26
CA LEU A 107 3.34 -1.67 18.43
C LEU A 107 3.00 -2.48 19.68
N GLN A 108 2.84 -3.79 19.52
CA GLN A 108 2.85 -4.71 20.65
C GLN A 108 4.23 -4.72 21.33
N PRO A 109 4.30 -5.02 22.64
CA PRO A 109 5.56 -4.94 23.38
C PRO A 109 6.71 -5.74 22.77
N TRP A 110 6.45 -6.94 22.27
CA TRP A 110 7.48 -7.77 21.65
C TRP A 110 7.97 -7.18 20.31
N ALA A 111 7.07 -6.67 19.48
CA ALA A 111 7.43 -6.04 18.20
C ALA A 111 8.27 -4.77 18.42
N LYS A 112 7.92 -3.99 19.45
CA LYS A 112 8.72 -2.85 19.90
C LYS A 112 10.11 -3.28 20.36
N GLU A 113 10.21 -4.38 21.09
CA GLU A 113 11.50 -4.91 21.56
C GLU A 113 12.37 -5.41 20.41
N GLU A 114 11.80 -6.06 19.42
CA GLU A 114 12.53 -6.47 18.23
C GLU A 114 13.03 -5.25 17.43
N LEU A 115 12.21 -4.22 17.25
CA LEU A 115 12.64 -2.97 16.62
C LEU A 115 13.73 -2.27 17.42
N ARG A 116 13.67 -2.32 18.78
CA ARG A 116 14.73 -1.77 19.64
C ARG A 116 16.09 -2.43 19.37
N LYS A 117 16.11 -3.76 19.32
CA LYS A 117 17.34 -4.53 19.02
C LYS A 117 17.91 -4.15 17.64
N ARG A 118 17.04 -3.96 16.65
CA ARG A 118 17.43 -3.56 15.28
C ARG A 118 17.98 -2.14 15.24
N ASN A 119 17.32 -1.22 15.92
CA ASN A 119 17.81 0.14 16.05
C ASN A 119 19.22 0.16 16.67
N GLU A 120 19.44 -0.59 17.76
CA GLU A 120 20.73 -0.70 18.43
C GLU A 120 21.80 -1.32 17.52
N TRP A 121 21.44 -2.36 16.76
CA TRP A 121 22.34 -2.96 15.77
C TRP A 121 22.82 -1.93 14.76
N ILE A 122 21.89 -1.20 14.14
CA ILE A 122 22.20 -0.19 13.14
C ILE A 122 23.01 0.97 13.75
N LEU A 123 22.62 1.44 14.93
CA LEU A 123 23.31 2.53 15.63
C LEU A 123 24.72 2.15 16.09
N SER A 124 25.02 0.86 16.27
CA SER A 124 26.36 0.36 16.54
C SER A 124 27.28 0.41 15.30
N GLY A 125 26.76 0.85 14.14
CA GLY A 125 27.48 0.96 12.89
C GLY A 125 27.48 -0.32 12.05
N LYS A 126 26.72 -1.33 12.46
CA LYS A 126 26.56 -2.58 11.72
C LYS A 126 25.53 -2.44 10.61
N PRO A 127 25.73 -3.07 9.45
CA PRO A 127 24.75 -3.03 8.37
C PRO A 127 23.48 -3.75 8.77
N GLY A 128 22.34 -3.13 8.47
CA GLY A 128 21.06 -3.79 8.63
C GLY A 128 20.83 -4.87 7.57
N TYR A 129 20.02 -5.84 7.90
CA TYR A 129 19.53 -6.83 6.96
C TYR A 129 18.94 -6.19 5.69
N SER A 130 19.22 -6.74 4.54
CA SER A 130 18.67 -6.31 3.25
C SER A 130 18.29 -7.52 2.42
N VAL A 131 17.06 -7.58 1.97
CA VAL A 131 16.58 -8.63 1.06
C VAL A 131 17.40 -8.71 -0.22
N GLN A 132 17.92 -7.57 -0.71
CA GLN A 132 18.72 -7.52 -1.92
C GLN A 132 20.05 -8.26 -1.79
N VAL A 133 20.67 -8.25 -0.61
CA VAL A 133 21.94 -8.96 -0.37
C VAL A 133 21.74 -10.39 0.10
N SER A 134 20.55 -10.70 0.61
CA SER A 134 20.26 -12.03 1.17
C SER A 134 19.53 -12.96 0.21
N CYS A 135 19.17 -12.49 -0.99
CA CYS A 135 18.47 -13.25 -2.03
C CYS A 135 17.18 -13.92 -1.57
N ILE A 136 16.45 -13.30 -0.64
CA ILE A 136 15.16 -13.80 -0.16
C ILE A 136 14.02 -12.92 -0.67
N PRO A 137 12.80 -13.47 -0.77
CA PRO A 137 11.61 -12.70 -1.16
C PRO A 137 11.32 -11.54 -0.20
N LEU A 138 10.82 -10.44 -0.73
CA LEU A 138 10.41 -9.28 0.07
C LEU A 138 9.26 -9.61 1.05
N GLY A 139 8.39 -10.53 0.66
CA GLY A 139 7.14 -10.80 1.37
C GLY A 139 6.10 -9.70 1.15
N VAL A 140 4.95 -9.87 1.78
CA VAL A 140 3.83 -8.92 1.76
C VAL A 140 3.63 -8.40 3.18
N PRO A 141 3.47 -7.09 3.38
CA PRO A 141 3.30 -6.01 2.42
C PRO A 141 4.61 -5.33 1.96
N ALA A 142 5.79 -5.78 2.37
CA ALA A 142 7.05 -5.15 1.99
C ALA A 142 7.21 -5.04 0.47
N PHE A 143 6.64 -5.97 -0.29
CA PHE A 143 6.59 -5.92 -1.76
C PHE A 143 6.07 -4.57 -2.30
N VAL A 144 5.16 -3.94 -1.57
CA VAL A 144 4.55 -2.64 -1.87
C VAL A 144 5.12 -1.53 -1.00
N LEU A 145 5.40 -1.81 0.27
CA LEU A 145 5.86 -0.82 1.26
C LEU A 145 7.39 -0.62 1.27
N HIS A 146 8.13 -1.41 0.50
CA HIS A 146 9.56 -1.21 0.27
C HIS A 146 9.85 -1.06 -1.23
N PRO A 147 9.31 -0.02 -1.90
CA PRO A 147 9.41 0.12 -3.34
C PRO A 147 10.74 0.75 -3.74
N VAL A 148 11.77 -0.05 -3.89
CA VAL A 148 13.11 0.42 -4.33
C VAL A 148 13.29 0.33 -5.84
N GLN A 149 12.44 -0.41 -6.55
CA GLN A 149 12.55 -0.64 -7.99
C GLN A 149 11.18 -0.49 -8.68
N PRO A 150 11.17 -0.37 -10.01
CA PRO A 150 9.93 -0.37 -10.76
C PRO A 150 9.09 -1.61 -10.51
N LEU A 151 7.80 -1.40 -10.44
CA LEU A 151 6.78 -2.44 -10.35
C LEU A 151 6.16 -2.62 -11.71
N TYR A 152 6.00 -3.88 -12.12
CA TYR A 152 5.36 -4.27 -13.37
C TYR A 152 4.17 -5.17 -13.09
N PHE A 153 3.22 -5.19 -14.02
CA PHE A 153 2.04 -6.03 -13.92
C PHE A 153 1.86 -6.86 -15.18
N ILE A 154 1.46 -8.10 -15.02
CA ILE A 154 0.92 -8.94 -16.08
C ILE A 154 -0.50 -9.30 -15.67
N GLN A 155 -1.48 -8.97 -16.52
CA GLN A 155 -2.88 -9.19 -16.23
C GLN A 155 -3.47 -10.19 -17.22
N THR A 156 -4.15 -11.20 -16.68
CA THR A 156 -4.99 -12.14 -17.43
C THR A 156 -6.44 -12.05 -16.92
N ALA A 157 -7.34 -12.86 -17.46
CA ALA A 157 -8.74 -12.86 -17.02
C ALA A 157 -8.92 -13.39 -15.56
N ASP A 158 -8.00 -14.22 -15.10
CA ASP A 158 -8.09 -14.98 -13.86
C ASP A 158 -6.93 -14.69 -12.89
N MET A 159 -5.94 -13.92 -13.31
CA MET A 159 -4.75 -13.67 -12.49
C MET A 159 -4.09 -12.32 -12.80
N VAL A 160 -3.55 -11.70 -11.76
CA VAL A 160 -2.59 -10.59 -11.88
C VAL A 160 -1.26 -11.06 -11.31
N ILE A 161 -0.18 -10.86 -12.05
CA ILE A 161 1.18 -11.07 -11.57
C ILE A 161 1.82 -9.71 -11.37
N MET A 162 2.26 -9.44 -10.15
CA MET A 162 3.06 -8.27 -9.81
C MET A 162 4.54 -8.67 -9.80
N ILE A 163 5.35 -7.91 -10.50
CA ILE A 163 6.80 -8.16 -10.60
C ILE A 163 7.53 -6.92 -10.10
N ASN A 164 8.28 -7.08 -9.04
CA ASN A 164 9.25 -6.08 -8.61
C ASN A 164 10.61 -6.47 -9.19
N GLN A 165 11.29 -5.56 -9.85
CA GLN A 165 12.54 -5.85 -10.54
C GLN A 165 13.70 -6.28 -9.60
N GLU A 166 13.58 -5.99 -8.30
CA GLU A 166 14.52 -6.45 -7.26
C GLU A 166 14.17 -7.82 -6.69
N SER A 167 12.92 -8.24 -6.80
CA SER A 167 12.48 -9.53 -6.29
C SER A 167 12.61 -10.60 -7.37
N LEU A 168 13.18 -11.72 -7.01
CA LEU A 168 13.28 -12.90 -7.91
C LEU A 168 11.92 -13.52 -8.17
N ASP A 169 10.92 -13.21 -7.35
CA ASP A 169 9.60 -13.83 -7.39
C ASP A 169 8.52 -12.87 -7.86
N GLY A 170 7.72 -13.32 -8.82
CA GLY A 170 6.45 -12.68 -9.16
C GLY A 170 5.38 -13.03 -8.12
N ARG A 171 4.74 -12.02 -7.53
CA ARG A 171 3.58 -12.20 -6.66
C ARG A 171 2.35 -12.49 -7.51
N ARG A 172 1.70 -13.63 -7.29
CA ARG A 172 0.49 -14.05 -7.99
C ARG A 172 -0.74 -13.67 -7.19
N ILE A 173 -1.71 -13.06 -7.85
CA ILE A 173 -3.00 -12.68 -7.28
C ILE A 173 -4.06 -13.40 -8.12
N TYR A 174 -4.75 -14.35 -7.54
CA TYR A 174 -5.80 -15.12 -8.21
C TYR A 174 -7.13 -14.37 -8.14
N LEU A 175 -7.77 -14.15 -9.28
CA LEU A 175 -8.95 -13.30 -9.36
C LEU A 175 -10.24 -14.10 -9.18
N ASN A 176 -11.18 -13.50 -8.42
CA ASN A 176 -12.56 -13.98 -8.26
C ASN A 176 -12.65 -15.42 -7.69
N VAL A 177 -11.70 -15.80 -6.89
CA VAL A 177 -11.70 -17.09 -6.16
C VAL A 177 -11.63 -16.83 -4.66
N PRO A 178 -12.14 -17.74 -3.82
CA PRO A 178 -11.93 -17.66 -2.37
C PRO A 178 -10.51 -18.09 -1.99
N HIS A 179 -10.09 -17.75 -0.78
CA HIS A 179 -8.91 -18.36 -0.17
C HIS A 179 -9.05 -19.88 -0.04
N SER A 180 -7.92 -20.56 -0.12
CA SER A 180 -7.84 -22.00 0.13
C SER A 180 -8.29 -22.35 1.55
N ALA A 181 -8.95 -23.48 1.71
CA ALA A 181 -9.42 -23.91 3.05
C ALA A 181 -8.26 -24.16 4.04
N ASN A 182 -7.07 -24.46 3.55
CA ASN A 182 -5.88 -24.74 4.34
C ASN A 182 -4.68 -23.99 3.72
N VAL A 183 -4.62 -22.70 3.95
CA VAL A 183 -3.49 -21.87 3.49
C VAL A 183 -2.23 -22.28 4.26
N LYS A 184 -1.18 -22.59 3.52
CA LYS A 184 0.15 -22.85 4.10
C LYS A 184 0.94 -21.55 4.11
N PRO A 185 1.59 -21.20 5.23
CA PRO A 185 2.46 -20.03 5.27
C PRO A 185 3.55 -20.10 4.21
N SER A 186 3.73 -18.97 3.52
CA SER A 186 4.79 -18.79 2.50
C SER A 186 5.35 -17.38 2.55
N TRP A 187 6.41 -17.10 1.80
CA TRP A 187 7.03 -15.78 1.76
C TRP A 187 6.08 -14.65 1.31
N THR A 188 5.23 -14.94 0.33
CA THR A 188 4.29 -13.94 -0.23
C THR A 188 2.85 -14.18 0.19
N GLY A 189 2.59 -15.25 0.94
CA GLY A 189 1.23 -15.66 1.31
C GLY A 189 0.40 -16.12 0.12
N GLU A 190 -0.88 -16.31 0.36
CA GLU A 190 -1.90 -16.52 -0.66
C GLU A 190 -2.63 -15.20 -0.91
N SER A 191 -2.50 -14.67 -2.12
CA SER A 191 -3.20 -13.44 -2.54
C SER A 191 -4.35 -13.80 -3.48
N ILE A 192 -5.56 -13.37 -3.10
CA ILE A 192 -6.74 -13.39 -3.97
C ILE A 192 -7.15 -11.97 -4.30
N GLY A 193 -7.90 -11.76 -5.36
CA GLY A 193 -8.33 -10.43 -5.75
C GLY A 193 -9.64 -10.38 -6.49
N HIS A 194 -10.22 -9.20 -6.55
CA HIS A 194 -11.39 -8.88 -7.36
C HIS A 194 -11.37 -7.40 -7.73
N ASN A 195 -12.17 -7.03 -8.71
CA ASN A 195 -12.29 -5.63 -9.10
C ASN A 195 -13.55 -5.00 -8.49
N GLU A 196 -13.38 -3.87 -7.85
CA GLU A 196 -14.46 -2.98 -7.41
C GLU A 196 -14.43 -1.72 -8.29
N GLY A 197 -15.14 -1.77 -9.40
CA GLY A 197 -15.08 -0.68 -10.36
C GLY A 197 -13.69 -0.55 -11.00
N ASP A 198 -13.05 0.58 -10.81
CA ASP A 198 -11.70 0.91 -11.30
C ASP A 198 -10.57 0.51 -10.30
N THR A 199 -10.91 -0.20 -9.26
CA THR A 199 -10.00 -0.57 -8.18
C THR A 199 -9.80 -2.08 -8.15
N LEU A 200 -8.55 -2.54 -8.22
CA LEU A 200 -8.17 -3.91 -7.89
C LEU A 200 -8.02 -4.03 -6.38
N VAL A 201 -8.84 -4.86 -5.76
CA VAL A 201 -8.74 -5.20 -4.34
C VAL A 201 -8.03 -6.53 -4.20
N VAL A 202 -7.01 -6.57 -3.36
CA VAL A 202 -6.20 -7.76 -3.09
C VAL A 202 -6.23 -8.07 -1.62
N ASP A 203 -6.57 -9.30 -1.29
CA ASP A 203 -6.60 -9.83 0.06
C ASP A 203 -5.53 -10.91 0.21
N THR A 204 -4.67 -10.82 1.25
CA THR A 204 -3.52 -11.71 1.42
C THR A 204 -3.43 -12.22 2.85
N ILE A 205 -3.37 -13.53 2.98
CA ILE A 205 -3.18 -14.26 4.24
C ILE A 205 -2.08 -15.32 4.09
N GLY A 206 -1.71 -15.97 5.19
CA GLY A 206 -0.74 -17.07 5.16
C GLY A 206 0.68 -16.60 4.80
N ILE A 207 1.08 -15.45 5.29
CA ILE A 207 2.45 -14.95 5.16
C ILE A 207 3.25 -15.53 6.32
N ASN A 208 4.42 -16.13 6.04
CA ASN A 208 5.30 -16.65 7.10
C ASN A 208 5.97 -15.48 7.84
N ASP A 209 6.42 -15.72 9.07
CA ASP A 209 7.02 -14.72 9.96
C ASP A 209 8.49 -14.38 9.67
N LYS A 210 9.02 -14.84 8.54
CA LYS A 210 10.42 -14.64 8.12
C LYS A 210 10.65 -13.35 7.32
N THR A 211 9.57 -12.60 7.06
CA THR A 211 9.62 -11.33 6.32
C THR A 211 9.39 -10.13 7.24
N TYR A 212 9.44 -8.96 6.66
CA TYR A 212 9.19 -7.71 7.38
C TYR A 212 8.13 -6.89 6.67
N ILE A 213 7.47 -6.03 7.42
CA ILE A 213 6.39 -5.21 6.86
C ILE A 213 6.95 -4.06 6.03
N ASP A 214 8.09 -3.49 6.44
CA ASP A 214 8.59 -2.21 5.92
C ASP A 214 10.13 -2.09 6.01
N ASN A 215 10.63 -0.91 5.66
CA ASN A 215 12.05 -0.55 5.71
C ASN A 215 12.64 -0.45 7.12
N PHE A 216 11.79 -0.33 8.14
CA PHE A 216 12.23 -0.38 9.53
C PHE A 216 12.49 -1.81 9.99
N ARG A 217 12.12 -2.80 9.15
CA ARG A 217 12.10 -4.22 9.50
C ARG A 217 11.13 -4.51 10.63
N THR A 218 9.98 -3.87 10.57
CA THR A 218 8.89 -4.12 11.52
C THR A 218 8.48 -5.58 11.43
N PRO A 219 8.61 -6.34 12.53
CA PRO A 219 8.28 -7.76 12.52
C PRO A 219 6.76 -7.96 12.51
N HIS A 220 6.35 -9.14 12.11
CA HIS A 220 4.96 -9.58 12.14
C HIS A 220 4.86 -11.05 12.54
N THR A 221 3.65 -11.55 12.73
CA THR A 221 3.37 -12.96 13.00
C THR A 221 2.67 -13.60 11.79
N GLU A 222 2.49 -14.92 11.80
CA GLU A 222 1.69 -15.64 10.78
C GLU A 222 0.21 -15.25 10.78
N LYS A 223 -0.23 -14.39 11.73
CA LYS A 223 -1.59 -13.82 11.75
C LYS A 223 -1.71 -12.57 10.90
N LEU A 224 -0.64 -12.19 10.22
CA LEU A 224 -0.65 -11.03 9.33
C LEU A 224 -1.69 -11.21 8.23
N HIS A 225 -2.57 -10.23 8.12
CA HIS A 225 -3.57 -10.07 7.08
C HIS A 225 -3.40 -8.71 6.41
N VAL A 226 -3.34 -8.69 5.10
CA VAL A 226 -3.09 -7.47 4.33
C VAL A 226 -4.14 -7.32 3.25
N VAL A 227 -4.81 -6.17 3.24
CA VAL A 227 -5.75 -5.80 2.17
C VAL A 227 -5.20 -4.58 1.43
N GLU A 228 -5.01 -4.72 0.13
CA GLU A 228 -4.48 -3.67 -0.74
C GLU A 228 -5.51 -3.27 -1.78
N ARG A 229 -5.60 -1.98 -2.07
CA ARG A 229 -6.53 -1.41 -3.03
C ARG A 229 -5.75 -0.56 -4.03
N PHE A 230 -5.58 -1.12 -5.23
CA PHE A 230 -4.83 -0.47 -6.31
C PHE A 230 -5.78 0.24 -7.26
N ARG A 231 -5.54 1.51 -7.49
CA ARG A 231 -6.28 2.31 -8.48
C ARG A 231 -5.36 3.27 -9.21
N MET A 232 -5.72 3.61 -10.42
CA MET A 232 -5.05 4.68 -11.15
C MET A 232 -5.72 6.02 -10.83
N ILE A 233 -4.92 7.03 -10.55
CA ILE A 233 -5.33 8.42 -10.36
C ILE A 233 -4.55 9.33 -11.35
N ASP A 234 -4.87 10.61 -11.39
CA ASP A 234 -4.18 11.58 -12.25
C ASP A 234 -4.18 11.12 -13.72
N ASP A 235 -5.38 10.87 -14.26
CA ASP A 235 -5.59 10.39 -15.64
C ASP A 235 -4.74 9.15 -16.02
N GLY A 236 -4.51 8.27 -15.06
CA GLY A 236 -3.73 7.04 -15.24
C GLY A 236 -2.21 7.21 -15.17
N ASN A 237 -1.73 8.37 -14.76
CA ASN A 237 -0.30 8.64 -14.61
C ASN A 237 0.26 8.18 -13.27
N ILE A 238 -0.60 8.04 -12.26
CA ILE A 238 -0.24 7.63 -10.91
C ILE A 238 -1.01 6.35 -10.56
N LEU A 239 -0.29 5.34 -10.12
CA LEU A 239 -0.84 4.18 -9.42
C LEU A 239 -0.81 4.47 -7.92
N GLU A 240 -1.96 4.38 -7.26
CA GLU A 240 -2.09 4.50 -5.82
C GLU A 240 -2.50 3.16 -5.22
N ALA A 241 -1.82 2.73 -4.17
CA ALA A 241 -2.22 1.62 -3.33
C ALA A 241 -2.57 2.12 -1.93
N ASN A 242 -3.79 1.82 -1.48
CA ASN A 242 -4.18 1.94 -0.09
C ASN A 242 -4.06 0.57 0.56
N ILE A 243 -3.25 0.47 1.60
CA ILE A 243 -2.88 -0.78 2.24
C ILE A 243 -3.41 -0.76 3.67
N ARG A 244 -4.20 -1.76 4.02
CA ARG A 244 -4.66 -2.04 5.38
C ARG A 244 -3.88 -3.24 5.91
N ILE A 245 -3.32 -3.10 7.10
CA ILE A 245 -2.49 -4.09 7.75
C ILE A 245 -3.12 -4.45 9.09
N GLU A 246 -3.35 -5.73 9.30
CA GLU A 246 -3.87 -6.31 10.53
C GLU A 246 -2.96 -7.46 10.98
N ASP A 247 -2.40 -7.35 12.16
CA ASP A 247 -1.71 -8.44 12.84
C ASP A 247 -1.86 -8.24 14.36
N PRO A 248 -2.83 -8.91 14.99
CA PRO A 248 -3.06 -8.75 16.42
C PRO A 248 -1.89 -9.25 17.29
N GLY A 249 -0.97 -10.01 16.69
CA GLY A 249 0.27 -10.42 17.35
C GLY A 249 1.31 -9.30 17.39
N ALA A 250 1.40 -8.46 16.36
CA ALA A 250 2.42 -7.42 16.24
C ALA A 250 1.88 -6.00 16.55
N PHE A 251 0.58 -5.77 16.33
CA PHE A 251 -0.06 -4.46 16.50
C PHE A 251 -1.26 -4.53 17.44
N VAL A 252 -1.50 -3.47 18.20
CA VAL A 252 -2.67 -3.36 19.08
C VAL A 252 -3.95 -3.03 18.32
N MET A 253 -3.84 -2.56 17.10
CA MET A 253 -4.95 -2.25 16.21
C MET A 253 -4.51 -2.29 14.74
N PRO A 254 -5.43 -2.49 13.80
CA PRO A 254 -5.13 -2.33 12.37
C PRO A 254 -4.68 -0.91 12.05
N TRP A 255 -3.83 -0.77 11.03
CA TRP A 255 -3.38 0.51 10.54
C TRP A 255 -3.35 0.56 9.01
N ASN A 256 -3.22 1.76 8.45
CA ASN A 256 -3.27 1.96 7.03
C ASN A 256 -2.04 2.73 6.54
N ALA A 257 -1.66 2.45 5.30
CA ALA A 257 -0.63 3.18 4.58
C ALA A 257 -1.10 3.48 3.15
N VAL A 258 -0.47 4.47 2.54
CA VAL A 258 -0.67 4.79 1.12
C VAL A 258 0.68 4.75 0.43
N GLN A 259 0.75 4.09 -0.70
CA GLN A 259 1.92 4.11 -1.57
C GLN A 259 1.53 4.59 -2.96
N ARG A 260 2.44 5.29 -3.65
CA ARG A 260 2.21 5.84 -4.98
C ARG A 260 3.41 5.64 -5.88
N TRP A 261 3.10 5.35 -7.14
CA TRP A 261 4.07 5.23 -8.21
C TRP A 261 3.62 6.08 -9.40
N ARG A 262 4.56 6.65 -10.09
CA ARG A 262 4.29 7.28 -11.38
C ARG A 262 4.50 6.28 -12.51
N ARG A 263 3.67 6.40 -13.52
CA ARG A 263 3.80 5.66 -14.76
C ARG A 263 5.02 6.16 -15.56
N VAL A 264 5.83 5.24 -16.04
CA VAL A 264 6.97 5.54 -16.91
C VAL A 264 7.13 4.47 -17.96
N GLN A 265 7.69 4.83 -19.11
CA GLN A 265 8.16 3.85 -20.08
C GLN A 265 9.60 3.47 -19.73
N GLN A 266 9.77 2.30 -19.13
CA GLN A 266 11.07 1.82 -18.69
C GLN A 266 11.81 1.00 -19.74
N GLY A 267 11.10 0.53 -20.79
CA GLY A 267 11.60 -0.48 -21.69
C GLY A 267 11.50 -1.90 -21.09
N PRO A 268 12.13 -2.89 -21.70
CA PRO A 268 12.09 -4.25 -21.18
C PRO A 268 12.78 -4.35 -19.82
N MET A 269 12.25 -5.23 -18.95
CA MET A 269 12.91 -5.56 -17.69
C MET A 269 14.29 -6.16 -17.98
N TYR A 270 15.29 -5.74 -17.24
CA TYR A 270 16.61 -6.36 -17.30
C TYR A 270 16.64 -7.60 -16.40
N GLU A 271 17.45 -8.55 -16.80
CA GLU A 271 17.75 -9.72 -15.96
C GLU A 271 18.51 -9.29 -14.72
N ARG A 272 18.16 -9.86 -13.58
CA ARG A 272 18.88 -9.71 -12.33
C ARG A 272 19.07 -11.08 -11.70
N SER A 273 20.31 -11.48 -11.51
CA SER A 273 20.67 -12.69 -10.80
C SER A 273 21.25 -12.32 -9.44
N CYS A 274 20.58 -12.70 -8.37
CA CYS A 274 21.07 -12.47 -7.01
C CYS A 274 22.26 -13.39 -6.70
N ALA A 275 22.30 -14.59 -7.29
CA ALA A 275 23.38 -15.56 -7.10
C ALA A 275 24.72 -15.08 -7.68
N GLU A 276 24.68 -14.18 -8.66
CA GLU A 276 25.88 -13.57 -9.27
C GLU A 276 26.27 -12.26 -8.60
N ASN A 277 25.70 -11.94 -7.44
CA ASN A 277 26.08 -10.74 -6.71
C ASN A 277 27.56 -10.83 -6.32
N PRO A 278 28.47 -9.99 -6.89
CA PRO A 278 29.91 -10.09 -6.65
C PRO A 278 30.30 -9.61 -5.24
N PHE A 279 29.37 -9.10 -4.49
CA PHE A 279 29.58 -8.81 -3.09
C PHE A 279 29.52 -10.11 -2.32
N ASP A 280 30.66 -10.80 -2.33
CA ASP A 280 30.97 -11.82 -1.34
C ASP A 280 31.01 -11.12 0.02
N LEU A 281 29.82 -10.90 0.53
CA LEU A 281 29.62 -10.29 1.82
C LEU A 281 29.89 -11.35 2.90
N HIS A 282 31.16 -11.79 3.01
CA HIS A 282 31.69 -12.31 4.25
C HIS A 282 31.66 -11.18 5.30
N ILE A 283 30.44 -10.61 5.49
CA ILE A 283 30.22 -9.65 6.54
C ILE A 283 29.89 -10.50 7.76
N GLU A 284 30.93 -10.88 8.49
CA GLU A 284 30.83 -11.62 9.76
C GLU A 284 29.92 -10.93 10.77
N ASP A 285 29.52 -9.69 10.50
CA ASP A 285 28.74 -8.80 11.35
C ASP A 285 27.39 -8.37 10.73
N THR A 286 26.80 -9.10 9.77
CA THR A 286 25.43 -8.84 9.32
C THR A 286 24.41 -9.41 10.28
N GLU A 287 23.23 -8.76 10.33
CA GLU A 287 22.08 -9.34 11.01
C GLU A 287 21.76 -10.72 10.40
N PRO A 288 21.54 -11.78 11.21
CA PRO A 288 21.26 -13.10 10.67
C PRO A 288 20.05 -13.08 9.73
N VAL A 289 20.21 -13.74 8.57
CA VAL A 289 19.10 -13.96 7.65
C VAL A 289 18.12 -14.94 8.27
N PRO A 290 16.81 -14.64 8.32
CA PRO A 290 15.83 -15.62 8.74
C PRO A 290 15.89 -16.86 7.85
N HIS A 291 16.08 -18.03 8.42
CA HIS A 291 16.07 -19.30 7.70
C HIS A 291 15.25 -20.34 8.45
N ALA A 292 14.70 -21.28 7.70
CA ALA A 292 14.04 -22.44 8.30
C ALA A 292 15.05 -23.55 8.57
N ASP A 293 14.87 -24.29 9.66
CA ASP A 293 15.64 -25.50 9.95
C ASP A 293 15.31 -26.62 8.97
N THR A 294 14.14 -26.54 8.35
CA THR A 294 13.66 -27.45 7.30
C THR A 294 13.13 -26.66 6.11
N PRO A 295 13.35 -27.15 4.87
CA PRO A 295 12.75 -26.52 3.68
C PRO A 295 11.24 -26.47 3.76
N ASP A 296 10.66 -25.39 3.24
CA ASP A 296 9.20 -25.13 3.23
C ASP A 296 8.51 -25.62 1.93
N PHE A 297 9.20 -26.38 1.08
CA PHE A 297 8.71 -26.84 -0.22
C PHE A 297 8.68 -28.35 -0.31
#